data_dc7e7916dfc17c8a0587c98b3bcc7924
#
_entry.id   dc7e7916dfc17c8a0587c98b3bcc7924
#
_cell.length_a   1.000
_cell.length_b   1.000
_cell.length_c   1.000
_cell.angle_alpha   90.00
_cell.angle_beta   90.00
_cell.angle_gamma   90.00
#
_symmetry.space_group_name_H-M   'P 1'
#
loop_
_entity.id
_entity.type
_entity.pdbx_description
1 polymer ?
#
loop_
_entity_poly.entity_id
_entity_poly.type
_entity_poly.pdbx_seq_one_letter_code
_entity_poly.pdbx_strand_id
1 'polypeptide(L)'
;MKDLIIIGAGNVGGFLALNLELFEGNFNLIGFLDDDIEKKGKLFWDIPNLGPISKIDEYHNVSIAIGISNPQAKKKILSRISDTHHFPKFVAKNAWISNKVKIGKGVIIYPGVSINHESEIGDFVVINMNCAIGHNTTIQKCSALAPGVNFAGFTHVESYVNIGIGVSSVQGVSIGSDSIIGGQSMLIKNVEKNSTYVGVPAKKI
;
A
#
# COMPACT_ATOMS: atom_id res chain seq x y z
N MET A 1 7.42 17.22 15.79
CA MET A 1 6.84 16.92 14.47
C MET A 1 7.99 16.58 13.53
N LYS A 2 7.87 15.52 12.74
CA LYS A 2 8.89 15.19 11.71
C LYS A 2 8.39 15.66 10.36
N ASP A 3 9.24 16.28 9.56
CA ASP A 3 8.88 16.67 8.21
C ASP A 3 8.61 15.45 7.35
N LEU A 4 7.57 15.56 6.53
CA LEU A 4 7.07 14.50 5.65
C LEU A 4 6.97 15.01 4.21
N ILE A 5 7.48 14.22 3.28
CA ILE A 5 7.24 14.36 1.85
C ILE A 5 6.44 13.15 1.38
N ILE A 6 5.42 13.37 0.57
CA ILE A 6 4.64 12.30 -0.06
C ILE A 6 5.06 12.19 -1.53
N ILE A 7 5.52 11.02 -1.94
CA ILE A 7 5.78 10.72 -3.35
C ILE A 7 4.48 10.26 -4.00
N GLY A 8 4.03 11.03 -4.99
CA GLY A 8 2.78 10.82 -5.71
C GLY A 8 1.63 11.68 -5.19
N ALA A 9 1.27 12.72 -5.98
CA ALA A 9 0.11 13.59 -5.76
C ALA A 9 -1.14 13.00 -6.45
N GLY A 10 -1.43 11.73 -6.17
CA GLY A 10 -2.63 11.00 -6.62
C GLY A 10 -3.55 10.63 -5.46
N ASN A 11 -4.46 9.68 -5.69
CA ASN A 11 -5.50 9.34 -4.71
C ASN A 11 -4.96 8.89 -3.34
N VAL A 12 -3.93 8.03 -3.31
CA VAL A 12 -3.33 7.56 -2.05
C VAL A 12 -2.58 8.68 -1.36
N GLY A 13 -1.78 9.45 -2.12
CA GLY A 13 -1.06 10.60 -1.58
C GLY A 13 -1.99 11.67 -1.05
N GLY A 14 -3.06 11.99 -1.79
CA GLY A 14 -4.09 12.95 -1.36
C GLY A 14 -4.84 12.47 -0.11
N PHE A 15 -5.18 11.19 -0.04
CA PHE A 15 -5.80 10.65 1.17
C PHE A 15 -4.90 10.82 2.39
N LEU A 16 -3.62 10.46 2.29
CA LEU A 16 -2.66 10.67 3.38
C LEU A 16 -2.56 12.14 3.76
N ALA A 17 -2.40 13.02 2.76
CA ALA A 17 -2.19 14.44 2.98
C ALA A 17 -3.36 15.11 3.73
N LEU A 18 -4.59 14.74 3.38
CA LEU A 18 -5.81 15.31 3.94
C LEU A 18 -6.24 14.68 5.29
N ASN A 19 -5.65 13.55 5.66
CA ASN A 19 -6.13 12.76 6.79
C ASN A 19 -4.96 12.24 7.67
N LEU A 20 -3.86 12.98 7.75
CA LEU A 20 -2.70 12.58 8.56
C LEU A 20 -3.06 12.34 10.03
N GLU A 21 -4.06 13.06 10.55
CA GLU A 21 -4.55 12.94 11.92
C GLU A 21 -5.21 11.58 12.21
N LEU A 22 -5.66 10.85 11.18
CA LEU A 22 -6.19 9.49 11.34
C LEU A 22 -5.11 8.44 11.60
N PHE A 23 -3.85 8.76 11.32
CA PHE A 23 -2.73 7.84 11.44
C PHE A 23 -1.94 8.05 12.73
N GLU A 24 -1.21 7.01 13.13
CA GLU A 24 -0.23 7.11 14.20
C GLU A 24 0.97 7.98 13.75
N GLY A 25 1.56 8.69 14.68
CA GLY A 25 2.69 9.58 14.43
C GLY A 25 2.30 11.05 14.40
N ASN A 26 3.31 11.90 14.32
CA ASN A 26 3.15 13.36 14.30
C ASN A 26 4.04 13.93 13.19
N PHE A 27 3.44 14.21 12.05
CA PHE A 27 4.10 14.63 10.83
C PHE A 27 3.73 16.06 10.44
N ASN A 28 4.72 16.81 9.95
CA ASN A 28 4.54 18.08 9.27
C ASN A 28 4.68 17.85 7.76
N LEU A 29 3.58 17.86 7.03
CA LEU A 29 3.59 17.64 5.57
C LEU A 29 4.11 18.90 4.88
N ILE A 30 5.28 18.80 4.24
CA ILE A 30 5.92 19.92 3.53
C ILE A 30 5.60 19.94 2.02
N GLY A 31 5.16 18.82 1.44
CA GLY A 31 4.74 18.79 0.03
C GLY A 31 4.74 17.42 -0.60
N PHE A 32 4.49 17.43 -1.91
CA PHE A 32 4.55 16.26 -2.78
C PHE A 32 5.77 16.28 -3.68
N LEU A 33 6.25 15.11 -4.07
CA LEU A 33 7.12 14.93 -5.24
C LEU A 33 6.37 14.04 -6.25
N ASP A 34 6.29 14.49 -7.52
CA ASP A 34 5.59 13.76 -8.57
C ASP A 34 6.29 14.00 -9.91
N ASP A 35 6.51 12.93 -10.69
CA ASP A 35 7.18 13.00 -12.00
C ASP A 35 6.24 13.50 -13.11
N ASP A 36 4.94 13.62 -12.86
CA ASP A 36 3.97 14.14 -13.82
C ASP A 36 4.20 15.64 -14.05
N ILE A 37 4.64 15.98 -15.27
CA ILE A 37 4.97 17.36 -15.64
C ILE A 37 3.77 18.31 -15.51
N GLU A 38 2.56 17.80 -15.71
CA GLU A 38 1.32 18.58 -15.60
C GLU A 38 1.04 19.00 -14.16
N LYS A 39 1.68 18.39 -13.20
CA LYS A 39 1.55 18.70 -11.76
C LYS A 39 2.60 19.68 -11.26
N LYS A 40 3.62 19.98 -12.05
CA LYS A 40 4.74 20.83 -11.64
C LYS A 40 4.27 22.23 -11.24
N GLY A 41 4.67 22.66 -10.04
CA GLY A 41 4.38 24.00 -9.51
C GLY A 41 2.91 24.23 -9.15
N LYS A 42 2.07 23.20 -9.19
CA LYS A 42 0.66 23.28 -8.75
C LYS A 42 0.53 22.97 -7.26
N LEU A 43 -0.53 23.50 -6.67
CA LEU A 43 -1.00 23.07 -5.35
C LEU A 43 -2.01 21.94 -5.53
N PHE A 44 -1.89 20.95 -4.67
CA PHE A 44 -2.87 19.88 -4.51
C PHE A 44 -3.41 19.93 -3.09
N TRP A 45 -4.69 20.26 -2.94
CA TRP A 45 -5.31 20.46 -1.61
C TRP A 45 -4.52 21.48 -0.75
N ASP A 46 -4.12 22.60 -1.35
CA ASP A 46 -3.30 23.67 -0.76
C ASP A 46 -1.87 23.25 -0.37
N ILE A 47 -1.42 22.06 -0.77
CA ILE A 47 -0.09 21.51 -0.51
C ILE A 47 0.75 21.60 -1.79
N PRO A 48 2.00 22.12 -1.72
CA PRO A 48 2.81 22.33 -2.90
C PRO A 48 3.34 21.01 -3.50
N ASN A 49 3.38 20.92 -4.83
CA ASN A 49 4.25 19.98 -5.52
C ASN A 49 5.66 20.58 -5.63
N LEU A 50 6.60 20.00 -4.92
CA LEU A 50 7.99 20.43 -4.79
C LEU A 50 8.83 20.12 -6.05
N GLY A 51 8.30 19.29 -6.94
CA GLY A 51 8.95 18.92 -8.21
C GLY A 51 9.02 17.42 -8.46
N PRO A 52 9.92 16.99 -9.36
CA PRO A 52 10.06 15.57 -9.70
C PRO A 52 10.66 14.77 -8.55
N ILE A 53 10.43 13.45 -8.57
CA ILE A 53 10.90 12.51 -7.54
C ILE A 53 12.43 12.54 -7.39
N SER A 54 13.17 12.86 -8.47
CA SER A 54 14.64 12.97 -8.43
C SER A 54 15.17 14.04 -7.46
N LYS A 55 14.33 14.96 -7.02
CA LYS A 55 14.70 15.96 -6.02
C LYS A 55 14.71 15.43 -4.59
N ILE A 56 14.33 14.18 -4.37
CA ILE A 56 14.21 13.65 -2.99
C ILE A 56 15.53 13.75 -2.21
N ASP A 57 16.67 13.61 -2.87
CA ASP A 57 17.99 13.67 -2.25
C ASP A 57 18.40 15.11 -1.85
N GLU A 58 17.66 16.15 -2.30
CA GLU A 58 17.83 17.53 -1.84
C GLU A 58 17.24 17.74 -0.44
N TYR A 59 16.38 16.83 0.04
CA TYR A 59 15.68 16.91 1.31
C TYR A 59 16.33 15.98 2.34
N HIS A 60 17.05 16.58 3.30
CA HIS A 60 17.70 15.83 4.37
C HIS A 60 16.81 15.78 5.62
N ASN A 61 16.92 14.68 6.37
CA ASN A 61 16.19 14.46 7.63
C ASN A 61 14.64 14.47 7.52
N VAL A 62 14.11 14.18 6.34
CA VAL A 62 12.65 14.05 6.13
C VAL A 62 12.20 12.61 6.16
N SER A 63 10.95 12.42 6.54
CA SER A 63 10.23 11.14 6.35
C SER A 63 9.60 11.10 4.97
N ILE A 64 9.53 9.92 4.37
CA ILE A 64 8.97 9.75 3.02
C ILE A 64 7.81 8.77 3.07
N ALA A 65 6.65 9.16 2.52
CA ALA A 65 5.54 8.27 2.23
C ALA A 65 5.45 7.99 0.73
N ILE A 66 5.24 6.74 0.34
CA ILE A 66 4.96 6.40 -1.06
C ILE A 66 3.44 6.39 -1.26
N GLY A 67 2.89 7.52 -1.69
CA GLY A 67 1.45 7.77 -1.91
C GLY A 67 0.91 7.13 -3.20
N ILE A 68 1.33 5.92 -3.52
CA ILE A 68 1.02 5.21 -4.77
C ILE A 68 0.59 3.79 -4.45
N SER A 69 -0.58 3.37 -4.93
CA SER A 69 -1.07 1.99 -4.77
C SER A 69 -0.48 1.04 -5.81
N ASN A 70 -0.33 1.48 -7.07
CA ASN A 70 0.10 0.62 -8.17
C ASN A 70 1.46 -0.05 -7.87
N PRO A 71 1.50 -1.42 -7.80
CA PRO A 71 2.71 -2.15 -7.43
C PRO A 71 3.89 -1.93 -8.39
N GLN A 72 3.63 -1.86 -9.69
CA GLN A 72 4.67 -1.68 -10.69
C GLN A 72 5.24 -0.25 -10.69
N ALA A 73 4.41 0.75 -10.45
CA ALA A 73 4.88 2.12 -10.25
C ALA A 73 5.75 2.23 -8.98
N LYS A 74 5.35 1.60 -7.88
CA LYS A 74 6.16 1.52 -6.65
C LYS A 74 7.51 0.86 -6.91
N LYS A 75 7.54 -0.25 -7.64
CA LYS A 75 8.78 -0.96 -8.03
C LYS A 75 9.77 -0.03 -8.74
N LYS A 76 9.29 0.73 -9.74
CA LYS A 76 10.10 1.70 -10.49
C LYS A 76 10.59 2.86 -9.62
N ILE A 77 9.76 3.37 -8.74
CA ILE A 77 10.12 4.50 -7.86
C ILE A 77 11.17 4.04 -6.84
N LEU A 78 10.93 2.94 -6.16
CA LEU A 78 11.83 2.41 -5.13
C LEU A 78 13.20 1.99 -5.68
N SER A 79 13.32 1.66 -6.98
CA SER A 79 14.63 1.40 -7.60
C SER A 79 15.45 2.68 -7.86
N ARG A 80 14.85 3.87 -7.73
CA ARG A 80 15.46 5.18 -7.98
C ARG A 80 15.75 5.95 -6.69
N ILE A 81 15.23 5.51 -5.57
CA ILE A 81 15.33 6.18 -4.27
C ILE A 81 16.24 5.36 -3.37
N SER A 82 17.14 6.02 -2.64
CA SER A 82 17.98 5.35 -1.65
C SER A 82 17.12 4.72 -0.55
N ASP A 83 17.45 3.50 -0.16
CA ASP A 83 16.81 2.81 0.97
C ASP A 83 17.27 3.32 2.34
N THR A 84 18.24 4.24 2.38
CA THR A 84 18.67 4.95 3.59
C THR A 84 17.66 5.98 4.08
N HIS A 85 16.71 6.40 3.23
CA HIS A 85 15.63 7.29 3.64
C HIS A 85 14.72 6.65 4.70
N HIS A 86 14.14 7.49 5.56
CA HIS A 86 13.21 7.05 6.58
C HIS A 86 11.79 6.91 5.99
N PHE A 87 11.29 5.68 5.97
CA PHE A 87 9.93 5.34 5.51
C PHE A 87 9.05 4.92 6.70
N PRO A 88 8.29 5.83 7.32
CA PRO A 88 7.41 5.52 8.44
C PRO A 88 6.24 4.62 8.00
N LYS A 89 5.65 3.93 8.97
CA LYS A 89 4.38 3.22 8.79
C LYS A 89 3.24 4.20 9.00
N PHE A 90 2.22 4.12 8.18
CA PHE A 90 0.97 4.85 8.35
C PHE A 90 -0.13 3.85 8.70
N VAL A 91 -0.36 3.67 9.99
CA VAL A 91 -1.39 2.78 10.50
C VAL A 91 -2.52 3.63 11.04
N ALA A 92 -3.73 3.45 10.50
CA ALA A 92 -4.88 4.20 10.97
C ALA A 92 -5.23 3.81 12.42
N LYS A 93 -5.52 4.81 13.26
CA LYS A 93 -5.81 4.64 14.71
C LYS A 93 -6.98 3.71 15.00
N ASN A 94 -7.91 3.57 14.06
CA ASN A 94 -9.07 2.67 14.17
C ASN A 94 -8.88 1.35 13.42
N ALA A 95 -7.68 1.04 12.93
CA ALA A 95 -7.36 -0.28 12.45
C ALA A 95 -7.17 -1.24 13.65
N TRP A 96 -7.78 -2.42 13.58
CA TRP A 96 -7.54 -3.45 14.56
C TRP A 96 -6.41 -4.37 14.11
N ILE A 97 -5.32 -4.36 14.83
CA ILE A 97 -4.14 -5.18 14.55
C ILE A 97 -3.85 -6.06 15.76
N SER A 98 -3.94 -7.37 15.55
CA SER A 98 -3.70 -8.34 16.62
C SER A 98 -2.23 -8.37 17.05
N ASN A 99 -1.98 -8.89 18.25
CA ASN A 99 -0.63 -9.11 18.74
C ASN A 99 0.16 -10.04 17.80
N LYS A 100 1.48 -9.86 17.76
CA LYS A 100 2.42 -10.63 16.92
C LYS A 100 2.27 -10.42 15.41
N VAL A 101 1.53 -9.41 14.95
CA VAL A 101 1.56 -8.99 13.54
C VAL A 101 2.85 -8.22 13.28
N LYS A 102 3.58 -8.63 12.24
CA LYS A 102 4.76 -7.89 11.78
C LYS A 102 4.39 -6.97 10.63
N ILE A 103 4.81 -5.71 10.70
CA ILE A 103 4.51 -4.70 9.69
C ILE A 103 5.81 -4.07 9.23
N GLY A 104 6.08 -4.11 7.93
CA GLY A 104 7.27 -3.57 7.27
C GLY A 104 7.30 -2.04 7.21
N LYS A 105 8.38 -1.48 6.67
CA LYS A 105 8.54 -0.03 6.48
C LYS A 105 7.64 0.50 5.34
N GLY A 106 7.23 1.76 5.44
CA GLY A 106 6.45 2.43 4.39
C GLY A 106 5.07 1.85 4.11
N VAL A 107 4.56 0.97 4.99
CA VAL A 107 3.21 0.38 4.87
C VAL A 107 2.15 1.44 5.14
N ILE A 108 1.05 1.39 4.40
CA ILE A 108 -0.13 2.23 4.61
C ILE A 108 -1.32 1.32 4.90
N ILE A 109 -1.87 1.40 6.11
CA ILE A 109 -3.06 0.67 6.55
C ILE A 109 -4.17 1.68 6.83
N TYR A 110 -5.20 1.61 6.01
CA TYR A 110 -6.34 2.52 6.04
C TYR A 110 -7.31 2.25 7.18
N PRO A 111 -8.25 3.19 7.44
CA PRO A 111 -9.29 3.00 8.44
C PRO A 111 -10.13 1.75 8.26
N GLY A 112 -10.52 1.12 9.39
CA GLY A 112 -11.40 -0.05 9.40
C GLY A 112 -10.74 -1.38 8.98
N VAL A 113 -9.44 -1.40 8.72
CA VAL A 113 -8.71 -2.63 8.44
C VAL A 113 -8.60 -3.48 9.71
N SER A 114 -8.79 -4.79 9.57
CA SER A 114 -8.53 -5.77 10.63
C SER A 114 -7.47 -6.79 10.17
N ILE A 115 -6.42 -6.99 11.01
CA ILE A 115 -5.35 -7.96 10.74
C ILE A 115 -5.21 -8.90 11.92
N ASN A 116 -5.43 -10.19 11.66
CA ASN A 116 -5.41 -11.21 12.70
C ASN A 116 -3.97 -11.68 13.01
N HIS A 117 -3.82 -12.44 14.09
CA HIS A 117 -2.53 -12.82 14.69
C HIS A 117 -1.58 -13.53 13.73
N GLU A 118 -0.27 -13.43 14.02
CA GLU A 118 0.81 -14.11 13.29
C GLU A 118 0.87 -13.81 11.80
N SER A 119 0.25 -12.68 11.38
CA SER A 119 0.33 -12.22 9.98
C SER A 119 1.56 -11.34 9.77
N GLU A 120 2.07 -11.34 8.54
CA GLU A 120 3.25 -10.56 8.15
C GLU A 120 2.91 -9.66 6.95
N ILE A 121 3.04 -8.35 7.13
CA ILE A 121 2.82 -7.33 6.11
C ILE A 121 4.18 -6.77 5.70
N GLY A 122 4.59 -7.04 4.48
CA GLY A 122 5.87 -6.64 3.92
C GLY A 122 5.97 -5.14 3.63
N ASP A 123 7.16 -4.69 3.27
CA ASP A 123 7.46 -3.29 3.02
C ASP A 123 6.59 -2.68 1.91
N PHE A 124 6.17 -1.44 2.09
CA PHE A 124 5.42 -0.65 1.11
C PHE A 124 4.09 -1.28 0.65
N VAL A 125 3.52 -2.18 1.42
CA VAL A 125 2.18 -2.71 1.18
C VAL A 125 1.15 -1.61 1.48
N VAL A 126 0.12 -1.54 0.64
CA VAL A 126 -1.06 -0.68 0.87
C VAL A 126 -2.26 -1.58 1.13
N ILE A 127 -2.89 -1.45 2.29
CA ILE A 127 -4.14 -2.14 2.64
C ILE A 127 -5.23 -1.08 2.80
N ASN A 128 -6.14 -1.04 1.84
CA ASN A 128 -7.18 -0.02 1.78
C ASN A 128 -8.33 -0.31 2.77
N MET A 129 -9.29 0.60 2.86
CA MET A 129 -10.37 0.63 3.86
C MET A 129 -11.12 -0.70 3.98
N ASN A 130 -11.47 -1.08 5.21
CA ASN A 130 -12.33 -2.21 5.54
C ASN A 130 -11.85 -3.57 4.99
N CYS A 131 -10.54 -3.75 4.81
CA CYS A 131 -9.99 -5.06 4.52
C CYS A 131 -9.94 -5.93 5.79
N ALA A 132 -10.23 -7.23 5.64
CA ALA A 132 -10.09 -8.22 6.71
C ALA A 132 -9.04 -9.27 6.33
N ILE A 133 -7.98 -9.34 7.13
CA ILE A 133 -6.83 -10.23 6.88
C ILE A 133 -6.84 -11.33 7.96
N GLY A 134 -7.03 -12.55 7.52
CA GLY A 134 -7.04 -13.74 8.37
C GLY A 134 -5.70 -14.02 9.03
N HIS A 135 -5.69 -14.88 10.05
CA HIS A 135 -4.50 -15.25 10.80
C HIS A 135 -3.43 -15.95 9.93
N ASN A 136 -2.16 -15.84 10.31
CA ASN A 136 -1.03 -16.49 9.60
C ASN A 136 -0.96 -16.11 8.09
N THR A 137 -1.47 -14.93 7.73
CA THR A 137 -1.45 -14.42 6.35
C THR A 137 -0.15 -13.67 6.10
N THR A 138 0.48 -13.92 4.97
CA THR A 138 1.67 -13.18 4.53
C THR A 138 1.32 -12.33 3.31
N ILE A 139 1.60 -11.04 3.36
CA ILE A 139 1.49 -10.13 2.22
C ILE A 139 2.87 -9.54 1.96
N GLN A 140 3.52 -9.95 0.87
CA GLN A 140 4.86 -9.50 0.55
C GLN A 140 4.89 -8.09 -0.04
N LYS A 141 6.12 -7.55 -0.14
CA LYS A 141 6.41 -6.14 -0.45
C LYS A 141 5.66 -5.60 -1.66
N CYS A 142 5.31 -4.32 -1.56
CA CYS A 142 4.71 -3.51 -2.62
C CYS A 142 3.34 -3.97 -3.13
N SER A 143 2.76 -5.04 -2.60
CA SER A 143 1.41 -5.47 -2.98
C SER A 143 0.38 -4.45 -2.53
N ALA A 144 -0.75 -4.38 -3.23
CA ALA A 144 -1.81 -3.43 -2.96
C ALA A 144 -3.17 -4.14 -2.91
N LEU A 145 -3.88 -3.92 -1.82
CA LEU A 145 -5.23 -4.42 -1.59
C LEU A 145 -6.21 -3.23 -1.69
N ALA A 146 -7.15 -3.32 -2.61
CA ALA A 146 -8.23 -2.35 -2.75
C ALA A 146 -9.26 -2.49 -1.60
N PRO A 147 -10.21 -1.55 -1.44
CA PRO A 147 -11.19 -1.59 -0.36
C PRO A 147 -11.96 -2.92 -0.25
N GLY A 148 -12.21 -3.36 0.99
CA GLY A 148 -13.06 -4.52 1.26
C GLY A 148 -12.50 -5.88 0.85
N VAL A 149 -11.20 -6.02 0.67
CA VAL A 149 -10.55 -7.32 0.43
C VAL A 149 -10.64 -8.17 1.70
N ASN A 150 -11.06 -9.45 1.55
CA ASN A 150 -11.26 -10.38 2.67
C ASN A 150 -10.46 -11.67 2.41
N PHE A 151 -9.36 -11.85 3.13
CA PHE A 151 -8.55 -13.04 3.05
C PHE A 151 -8.78 -13.95 4.26
N ALA A 152 -9.10 -15.22 4.00
CA ALA A 152 -9.11 -16.24 5.04
C ALA A 152 -7.68 -16.55 5.51
N GLY A 153 -7.55 -17.25 6.64
CA GLY A 153 -6.26 -17.57 7.23
C GLY A 153 -5.31 -18.33 6.29
N PHE A 154 -4.00 -18.23 6.56
CA PHE A 154 -2.94 -18.86 5.78
C PHE A 154 -2.88 -18.44 4.31
N THR A 155 -3.49 -17.30 3.95
CA THR A 155 -3.35 -16.74 2.60
C THR A 155 -1.92 -16.20 2.41
N HIS A 156 -1.30 -16.55 1.29
CA HIS A 156 0.05 -16.08 0.96
C HIS A 156 0.02 -15.22 -0.31
N VAL A 157 0.30 -13.93 -0.18
CA VAL A 157 0.38 -12.98 -1.30
C VAL A 157 1.84 -12.66 -1.56
N GLU A 158 2.36 -13.06 -2.72
CA GLU A 158 3.73 -12.72 -3.12
C GLU A 158 3.87 -11.23 -3.45
N SER A 159 5.09 -10.82 -3.84
CA SER A 159 5.41 -9.40 -4.07
C SER A 159 4.71 -8.84 -5.31
N TYR A 160 4.40 -7.53 -5.25
CA TYR A 160 3.88 -6.75 -6.39
C TYR A 160 2.52 -7.19 -6.93
N VAL A 161 1.70 -7.83 -6.11
CA VAL A 161 0.35 -8.26 -6.49
C VAL A 161 -0.64 -7.09 -6.36
N ASN A 162 -1.54 -6.97 -7.32
CA ASN A 162 -2.63 -5.98 -7.31
C ASN A 162 -3.97 -6.67 -7.09
N ILE A 163 -4.61 -6.43 -5.94
CA ILE A 163 -5.88 -7.05 -5.54
C ILE A 163 -7.00 -6.04 -5.66
N GLY A 164 -7.97 -6.34 -6.51
CA GLY A 164 -9.14 -5.50 -6.77
C GLY A 164 -10.12 -5.42 -5.60
N ILE A 165 -11.03 -4.45 -5.69
CA ILE A 165 -12.05 -4.18 -4.66
C ILE A 165 -12.89 -5.43 -4.34
N GLY A 166 -13.11 -5.72 -3.06
CA GLY A 166 -13.99 -6.79 -2.59
C GLY A 166 -13.55 -8.22 -2.93
N VAL A 167 -12.29 -8.44 -3.33
CA VAL A 167 -11.75 -9.79 -3.56
C VAL A 167 -11.76 -10.59 -2.26
N SER A 168 -12.14 -11.86 -2.35
CA SER A 168 -12.13 -12.78 -1.20
C SER A 168 -11.36 -14.07 -1.54
N SER A 169 -10.80 -14.71 -0.52
CA SER A 169 -10.13 -16.02 -0.67
C SER A 169 -10.67 -17.05 0.31
N VAL A 170 -10.63 -18.34 -0.09
CA VAL A 170 -10.66 -19.42 0.89
C VAL A 170 -9.32 -19.52 1.62
N GLN A 171 -9.28 -20.29 2.71
CA GLN A 171 -8.08 -20.51 3.50
C GLN A 171 -6.96 -21.19 2.68
N GLY A 172 -5.71 -20.78 2.92
CA GLY A 172 -4.52 -21.43 2.36
C GLY A 172 -4.22 -21.12 0.89
N VAL A 173 -4.89 -20.12 0.30
CA VAL A 173 -4.61 -19.71 -1.08
C VAL A 173 -3.27 -18.98 -1.19
N SER A 174 -2.49 -19.32 -2.21
CA SER A 174 -1.27 -18.59 -2.60
C SER A 174 -1.52 -17.79 -3.87
N ILE A 175 -1.07 -16.53 -3.88
CA ILE A 175 -1.22 -15.60 -5.01
C ILE A 175 0.17 -15.21 -5.48
N GLY A 176 0.53 -15.67 -6.69
CA GLY A 176 1.87 -15.50 -7.27
C GLY A 176 2.18 -14.04 -7.61
N SER A 177 3.48 -13.70 -7.59
CA SER A 177 3.99 -12.36 -7.82
C SER A 177 3.56 -11.73 -9.13
N ASP A 178 3.50 -10.40 -9.15
CA ASP A 178 3.17 -9.61 -10.32
C ASP A 178 1.79 -9.94 -10.95
N SER A 179 0.90 -10.61 -10.19
CA SER A 179 -0.44 -10.95 -10.67
C SER A 179 -1.47 -9.87 -10.34
N ILE A 180 -2.59 -9.91 -11.04
CA ILE A 180 -3.73 -9.00 -10.88
C ILE A 180 -4.98 -9.83 -10.59
N ILE A 181 -5.68 -9.48 -9.52
CA ILE A 181 -6.99 -10.08 -9.20
C ILE A 181 -8.05 -9.01 -9.42
N GLY A 182 -8.94 -9.27 -10.37
CA GLY A 182 -10.06 -8.36 -10.66
C GLY A 182 -11.04 -8.25 -9.49
N GLY A 183 -11.70 -7.11 -9.39
CA GLY A 183 -12.62 -6.84 -8.28
C GLY A 183 -13.74 -7.88 -8.17
N GLN A 184 -14.27 -8.09 -6.95
CA GLN A 184 -15.32 -9.02 -6.60
C GLN A 184 -15.02 -10.50 -6.95
N SER A 185 -13.75 -10.84 -7.15
CA SER A 185 -13.36 -12.23 -7.43
C SER A 185 -13.30 -13.08 -6.18
N MET A 186 -13.66 -14.36 -6.30
CA MET A 186 -13.53 -15.36 -5.24
C MET A 186 -12.42 -16.35 -5.57
N LEU A 187 -11.32 -16.29 -4.83
CA LEU A 187 -10.18 -17.18 -5.00
C LEU A 187 -10.40 -18.48 -4.21
N ILE A 188 -10.56 -19.59 -4.94
CA ILE A 188 -10.72 -20.94 -4.37
C ILE A 188 -9.54 -21.87 -4.70
N LYS A 189 -8.56 -21.37 -5.45
CA LYS A 189 -7.32 -22.07 -5.85
C LYS A 189 -6.18 -21.07 -5.92
N ASN A 190 -4.95 -21.58 -5.92
CA ASN A 190 -3.76 -20.76 -6.10
C ASN A 190 -3.76 -20.03 -7.43
N VAL A 191 -3.18 -18.83 -7.41
CA VAL A 191 -3.01 -17.95 -8.57
C VAL A 191 -1.56 -18.02 -9.03
N GLU A 192 -1.36 -18.20 -10.32
CA GLU A 192 -0.04 -18.23 -10.93
C GLU A 192 0.57 -16.82 -10.95
N LYS A 193 1.91 -16.75 -10.95
CA LYS A 193 2.62 -15.48 -11.13
C LYS A 193 2.38 -14.87 -12.51
N ASN A 194 2.49 -13.54 -12.62
CA ASN A 194 2.34 -12.81 -13.88
C ASN A 194 1.02 -13.10 -14.61
N SER A 195 -0.08 -13.23 -13.88
CA SER A 195 -1.36 -13.61 -14.46
C SER A 195 -2.51 -12.75 -13.94
N THR A 196 -3.60 -12.72 -14.69
CA THR A 196 -4.83 -12.02 -14.30
C THR A 196 -5.93 -13.05 -14.04
N TYR A 197 -6.62 -12.90 -12.90
CA TYR A 197 -7.75 -13.75 -12.51
C TYR A 197 -8.97 -12.90 -12.23
N VAL A 198 -10.14 -13.34 -12.67
CA VAL A 198 -11.43 -12.65 -12.46
C VAL A 198 -12.56 -13.62 -12.23
N GLY A 199 -13.62 -13.19 -11.54
CA GLY A 199 -14.89 -13.89 -11.43
C GLY A 199 -15.08 -14.72 -10.16
N VAL A 200 -16.25 -15.39 -10.09
CA VAL A 200 -16.73 -16.21 -8.96
C VAL A 200 -17.17 -17.57 -9.50
N PRO A 201 -16.37 -18.63 -9.31
CA PRO A 201 -14.99 -18.63 -8.81
C PRO A 201 -14.02 -17.95 -9.79
N ALA A 202 -12.91 -17.43 -9.27
CA ALA A 202 -11.92 -16.75 -10.09
C ALA A 202 -11.23 -17.70 -11.09
N LYS A 203 -11.09 -17.25 -12.33
CA LYS A 203 -10.43 -17.96 -13.43
C LYS A 203 -9.41 -17.05 -14.09
N LYS A 204 -8.34 -17.66 -14.61
CA LYS A 204 -7.31 -16.96 -15.40
C LYS A 204 -7.90 -16.50 -16.74
N ILE A 205 -7.53 -15.26 -17.15
CA ILE A 205 -7.85 -14.67 -18.45
C ILE A 205 -6.58 -14.31 -19.20
#